data_9f7c2083cedfa7b82857c5b80a62803c
#
_entry.id   9f7c2083cedfa7b82857c5b80a62803c
#
_cell.length_a   1.000
_cell.length_b   1.000
_cell.length_c   1.000
_cell.angle_alpha   90.00
_cell.angle_beta   90.00
_cell.angle_gamma   90.00
#
_symmetry.space_group_name_H-M   'P 1'
#
loop_
_entity.id
_entity.type
_entity.pdbx_description
1 polymer ?
#
loop_
_entity_poly.entity_id
_entity_poly.type
_entity_poly.pdbx_seq_one_letter_code
_entity_poly.pdbx_strand_id
1 'polypeptide(L)'
;MCALAASTALSAQNVNEMLINEVLVKNETSLVDGFGNRNGWIELLNSSYGTVDIGGCYLSNDTRNMKKYLIPSGDINTKIAPRQVVVFYASGNGDQGTFYTNFKIEPGDTLYLVSNDGRTVIDQVVIPAALGTDQSYGRVHIEGTIDDTEFELLPSPSPNSQNGDPEAETKSQIMARTDPHGWIISLTSMSVVFTSLIVLFLIFKLIGKLSVKYMKTGKNKEKTAAVHNSHPKVSAKGGNDEVAAAIAMAIEKEFGAETEAAIALALHLHLNSYVHDQESFVITIKPRMTFWSDKRDMQLHKPTK
;
A
#
# COMPACT_ATOMS: atom_id res chain seq x y z
N MET A 1 3.55 -17.76 43.88
CA MET A 1 3.82 -16.96 42.68
C MET A 1 4.34 -17.90 41.59
N CYS A 2 3.47 -18.40 40.71
CA CYS A 2 3.84 -19.20 39.55
C CYS A 2 4.05 -18.25 38.37
N ALA A 3 5.29 -18.11 37.92
CA ALA A 3 5.61 -17.39 36.70
C ALA A 3 5.25 -18.28 35.51
N LEU A 4 4.20 -17.92 34.77
CA LEU A 4 3.91 -18.49 33.47
C LEU A 4 4.98 -17.97 32.49
N ALA A 5 5.95 -18.82 32.17
CA ALA A 5 6.82 -18.59 31.02
C ALA A 5 6.01 -18.86 29.76
N ALA A 6 5.55 -17.79 29.13
CA ALA A 6 5.04 -17.86 27.77
C ALA A 6 6.22 -18.15 26.84
N SER A 7 6.40 -19.41 26.48
CA SER A 7 7.26 -19.82 25.38
C SER A 7 6.63 -19.29 24.07
N THR A 8 7.14 -18.18 23.56
CA THR A 8 6.92 -17.81 22.16
C THR A 8 7.61 -18.88 21.32
N ALA A 9 6.82 -19.80 20.79
CA ALA A 9 7.27 -20.68 19.72
C ALA A 9 7.68 -19.75 18.58
N LEU A 10 9.01 -19.54 18.38
CA LEU A 10 9.51 -19.05 17.10
C LEU A 10 9.12 -20.12 16.09
N SER A 11 8.10 -19.82 15.29
CA SER A 11 7.78 -20.60 14.11
C SER A 11 9.02 -20.53 13.22
N ALA A 12 9.79 -21.60 13.16
CA ALA A 12 10.90 -21.71 12.22
C ALA A 12 10.29 -21.49 10.83
N GLN A 13 10.74 -20.45 10.15
CA GLN A 13 10.33 -20.11 8.80
C GLN A 13 10.63 -21.33 7.92
N ASN A 14 9.58 -22.02 7.50
CA ASN A 14 9.73 -23.28 6.77
C ASN A 14 9.91 -22.94 5.29
N VAL A 15 11.17 -22.94 4.85
CA VAL A 15 11.52 -22.72 3.44
C VAL A 15 10.87 -23.77 2.53
N ASN A 16 10.47 -24.92 3.08
CA ASN A 16 9.81 -26.00 2.35
C ASN A 16 8.41 -25.63 1.83
N GLU A 17 7.88 -24.49 2.24
CA GLU A 17 6.60 -23.95 1.75
C GLU A 17 6.78 -22.98 0.56
N MET A 18 8.01 -22.83 0.06
CA MET A 18 8.29 -22.13 -1.19
C MET A 18 8.08 -23.06 -2.37
N LEU A 19 7.39 -22.58 -3.39
CA LEU A 19 7.07 -23.34 -4.61
C LEU A 19 7.55 -22.59 -5.84
N ILE A 20 7.95 -23.32 -6.88
CA ILE A 20 8.11 -22.75 -8.23
C ILE A 20 6.69 -22.55 -8.77
N ASN A 21 6.30 -21.32 -9.01
CA ASN A 21 4.95 -20.96 -9.40
C ASN A 21 4.75 -20.89 -10.91
N GLU A 22 5.63 -20.17 -11.60
CA GLU A 22 5.54 -19.95 -13.04
C GLU A 22 6.92 -19.82 -13.67
N VAL A 23 7.07 -20.28 -14.90
CA VAL A 23 8.31 -20.20 -15.66
C VAL A 23 8.01 -19.71 -17.07
N LEU A 24 8.75 -18.71 -17.54
CA LEU A 24 8.74 -18.23 -18.92
C LEU A 24 10.14 -18.36 -19.50
N VAL A 25 10.30 -19.15 -20.56
CA VAL A 25 11.62 -19.39 -21.18
C VAL A 25 11.95 -18.34 -22.23
N LYS A 26 11.04 -18.12 -23.18
CA LYS A 26 11.20 -17.16 -24.28
C LYS A 26 10.34 -15.94 -24.05
N ASN A 27 10.95 -14.84 -23.63
CA ASN A 27 10.29 -13.59 -23.28
C ASN A 27 10.51 -12.55 -24.40
N GLU A 28 9.46 -12.19 -25.11
CA GLU A 28 9.47 -11.11 -26.09
C GLU A 28 8.60 -9.92 -25.67
N THR A 29 7.47 -10.16 -24.98
CA THR A 29 6.49 -9.12 -24.64
C THR A 29 6.21 -8.96 -23.14
N SER A 30 6.61 -9.94 -22.30
CA SER A 30 6.37 -9.95 -20.87
C SER A 30 7.31 -8.99 -20.12
N LEU A 31 7.89 -9.39 -19.00
CA LEU A 31 8.71 -8.55 -18.14
C LEU A 31 9.98 -8.04 -18.82
N VAL A 32 10.32 -6.79 -18.54
CA VAL A 32 11.61 -6.18 -18.84
C VAL A 32 12.36 -6.05 -17.51
N ASP A 33 13.61 -6.47 -17.47
CA ASP A 33 14.45 -6.36 -16.28
C ASP A 33 14.96 -4.94 -16.03
N GLY A 34 15.63 -4.71 -14.90
CA GLY A 34 16.19 -3.41 -14.53
C GLY A 34 17.28 -2.88 -15.47
N PHE A 35 17.78 -3.69 -16.40
CA PHE A 35 18.77 -3.35 -17.42
C PHE A 35 18.17 -3.19 -18.81
N GLY A 36 16.87 -3.31 -18.95
CA GLY A 36 16.17 -3.19 -20.23
C GLY A 36 16.16 -4.46 -21.07
N ASN A 37 16.57 -5.60 -20.52
CA ASN A 37 16.61 -6.89 -21.23
C ASN A 37 15.30 -7.69 -21.00
N ARG A 38 14.97 -8.51 -21.98
CA ARG A 38 13.86 -9.47 -21.91
C ARG A 38 14.44 -10.87 -21.70
N ASN A 39 14.81 -11.18 -20.47
CA ASN A 39 15.30 -12.49 -20.09
C ASN A 39 14.11 -13.43 -19.81
N GLY A 40 14.33 -14.74 -19.95
CA GLY A 40 13.45 -15.72 -19.35
C GLY A 40 13.41 -15.51 -17.84
N TRP A 41 12.37 -15.97 -17.17
CA TRP A 41 12.23 -15.75 -15.74
C TRP A 41 11.56 -16.94 -15.04
N ILE A 42 11.81 -17.03 -13.74
CA ILE A 42 11.31 -18.04 -12.83
C ILE A 42 10.60 -17.30 -11.70
N GLU A 43 9.35 -17.63 -11.41
CA GLU A 43 8.62 -17.08 -10.29
C GLU A 43 8.51 -18.10 -9.17
N LEU A 44 8.82 -17.67 -7.95
CA LEU A 44 8.63 -18.44 -6.73
C LEU A 44 7.48 -17.88 -5.92
N LEU A 45 6.65 -18.75 -5.37
CA LEU A 45 5.51 -18.43 -4.52
C LEU A 45 5.77 -18.88 -3.08
N ASN A 46 5.54 -18.00 -2.13
CA ASN A 46 5.41 -18.39 -0.72
C ASN A 46 3.98 -18.90 -0.48
N SER A 47 3.82 -20.22 -0.39
CA SER A 47 2.51 -20.84 -0.13
C SER A 47 2.06 -20.73 1.32
N SER A 48 2.93 -20.31 2.23
CA SER A 48 2.68 -20.25 3.66
C SER A 48 1.88 -19.01 4.10
N TYR A 49 1.45 -19.02 5.35
CA TYR A 49 0.85 -17.88 6.02
C TYR A 49 1.85 -17.02 6.79
N GLY A 50 3.14 -17.37 6.74
CA GLY A 50 4.25 -16.64 7.36
C GLY A 50 5.19 -16.04 6.33
N THR A 51 6.01 -15.07 6.73
CA THR A 51 7.12 -14.57 5.88
C THR A 51 8.22 -15.63 5.83
N VAL A 52 8.69 -15.98 4.63
CA VAL A 52 9.76 -16.93 4.41
C VAL A 52 10.98 -16.21 3.86
N ASP A 53 12.16 -16.46 4.44
CA ASP A 53 13.44 -15.96 3.92
C ASP A 53 14.08 -17.05 3.05
N ILE A 54 14.21 -16.78 1.76
CA ILE A 54 14.86 -17.68 0.78
C ILE A 54 16.37 -17.45 0.66
N GLY A 55 16.92 -16.50 1.43
CA GLY A 55 18.36 -16.24 1.47
C GLY A 55 19.15 -17.48 1.89
N GLY A 56 20.14 -17.85 1.11
CA GLY A 56 20.93 -19.08 1.30
C GLY A 56 20.41 -20.31 0.58
N CYS A 57 19.22 -20.26 -0.01
CA CYS A 57 18.70 -21.32 -0.88
C CYS A 57 19.37 -21.28 -2.25
N TYR A 58 19.16 -22.32 -3.04
CA TYR A 58 19.76 -22.42 -4.36
C TYR A 58 18.69 -22.64 -5.43
N LEU A 59 18.94 -22.06 -6.60
CA LEU A 59 18.25 -22.38 -7.85
C LEU A 59 19.20 -23.11 -8.78
N SER A 60 18.73 -24.16 -9.44
CA SER A 60 19.53 -24.92 -10.41
C SER A 60 18.66 -25.47 -11.53
N ASN A 61 19.27 -25.59 -12.71
CA ASN A 61 18.75 -26.40 -13.81
C ASN A 61 19.69 -27.58 -14.17
N ASP A 62 20.57 -27.99 -13.24
CA ASP A 62 21.49 -29.10 -13.43
C ASP A 62 21.44 -30.06 -12.25
N THR A 63 21.01 -31.29 -12.49
CA THR A 63 20.96 -32.38 -11.50
C THR A 63 22.29 -32.72 -10.87
N ARG A 64 23.41 -32.47 -11.58
CA ARG A 64 24.75 -32.72 -11.08
C ARG A 64 25.30 -31.59 -10.22
N ASN A 65 24.70 -30.41 -10.32
CA ASN A 65 25.10 -29.22 -9.56
C ASN A 65 23.88 -28.50 -8.97
N MET A 66 23.34 -29.05 -7.89
CA MET A 66 22.18 -28.46 -7.19
C MET A 66 22.46 -27.09 -6.54
N LYS A 67 23.74 -26.70 -6.42
CA LYS A 67 24.18 -25.41 -5.86
C LYS A 67 24.60 -24.41 -6.93
N LYS A 68 23.96 -24.43 -8.10
CA LYS A 68 24.39 -23.67 -9.27
C LYS A 68 24.27 -22.16 -9.05
N TYR A 69 23.14 -21.68 -8.52
CA TYR A 69 22.93 -20.30 -8.15
C TYR A 69 22.54 -20.19 -6.66
N LEU A 70 23.39 -19.55 -5.87
CA LEU A 70 23.12 -19.25 -4.47
C LEU A 70 22.34 -17.93 -4.37
N ILE A 71 21.16 -17.94 -3.77
CA ILE A 71 20.41 -16.73 -3.43
C ILE A 71 21.14 -16.03 -2.27
N PRO A 72 21.62 -14.79 -2.44
CA PRO A 72 22.36 -14.10 -1.39
C PRO A 72 21.59 -13.97 -0.09
N SER A 73 22.24 -14.26 1.02
CA SER A 73 21.65 -14.06 2.36
C SER A 73 21.81 -12.62 2.83
N GLY A 74 20.82 -12.13 3.59
CA GLY A 74 20.87 -10.81 4.19
C GLY A 74 20.26 -9.68 3.36
N ASP A 75 19.80 -9.95 2.15
CA ASP A 75 18.96 -9.01 1.40
C ASP A 75 17.54 -9.01 1.99
N ILE A 76 16.99 -7.83 2.25
CA ILE A 76 15.62 -7.71 2.76
C ILE A 76 14.57 -8.22 1.76
N ASN A 77 14.89 -8.14 0.47
CA ASN A 77 13.99 -8.56 -0.60
C ASN A 77 13.91 -10.09 -0.76
N THR A 78 14.77 -10.86 -0.09
CA THR A 78 14.66 -12.34 -0.03
C THR A 78 13.64 -12.81 1.00
N LYS A 79 13.08 -11.89 1.80
CA LYS A 79 11.99 -12.16 2.75
C LYS A 79 10.65 -12.01 2.06
N ILE A 80 10.10 -13.13 1.63
CA ILE A 80 8.86 -13.17 0.87
C ILE A 80 7.67 -13.22 1.85
N ALA A 81 6.80 -12.23 1.75
CA ALA A 81 5.60 -12.17 2.59
C ALA A 81 4.63 -13.32 2.29
N PRO A 82 3.68 -13.63 3.19
CA PRO A 82 2.69 -14.68 2.97
C PRO A 82 1.93 -14.50 1.65
N ARG A 83 1.82 -15.57 0.88
CA ARG A 83 1.08 -15.60 -0.38
C ARG A 83 1.60 -14.63 -1.44
N GLN A 84 2.83 -14.16 -1.30
CA GLN A 84 3.49 -13.31 -2.30
C GLN A 84 4.44 -14.10 -3.17
N VAL A 85 4.69 -13.56 -4.33
CA VAL A 85 5.58 -14.11 -5.34
C VAL A 85 6.83 -13.26 -5.49
N VAL A 86 7.89 -13.87 -6.01
CA VAL A 86 9.14 -13.19 -6.36
C VAL A 86 9.68 -13.74 -7.67
N VAL A 87 10.14 -12.86 -8.55
CA VAL A 87 10.62 -13.22 -9.88
C VAL A 87 12.14 -13.20 -9.93
N PHE A 88 12.74 -14.27 -10.47
CA PHE A 88 14.16 -14.38 -10.80
C PHE A 88 14.35 -14.35 -12.32
N TYR A 89 15.20 -13.46 -12.79
CA TYR A 89 15.55 -13.35 -14.20
C TYR A 89 16.66 -14.35 -14.56
N ALA A 90 16.38 -15.23 -15.50
CA ALA A 90 17.35 -16.21 -16.00
C ALA A 90 18.30 -15.58 -17.02
N SER A 91 19.08 -14.59 -16.58
CA SER A 91 19.96 -13.79 -17.45
C SER A 91 21.26 -14.50 -17.84
N GLY A 92 21.68 -15.49 -17.06
CA GLY A 92 23.00 -16.11 -17.19
C GLY A 92 24.13 -15.28 -16.58
N ASN A 93 23.81 -14.16 -15.91
CA ASN A 93 24.78 -13.28 -15.26
C ASN A 93 24.31 -12.91 -13.85
N GLY A 94 24.77 -13.66 -12.86
CA GLY A 94 24.42 -13.46 -11.45
C GLY A 94 24.99 -12.17 -10.83
N ASP A 95 25.92 -11.48 -11.49
CA ASP A 95 26.51 -10.24 -10.98
C ASP A 95 25.56 -9.04 -11.12
N GLN A 96 24.45 -9.20 -11.82
CA GLN A 96 23.44 -8.16 -12.01
C GLN A 96 22.60 -7.90 -10.75
N GLY A 97 22.57 -8.82 -9.79
CA GLY A 97 21.87 -8.64 -8.52
C GLY A 97 21.24 -9.93 -7.99
N THR A 98 20.62 -9.83 -6.81
CA THR A 98 20.04 -10.96 -6.06
C THR A 98 19.02 -11.78 -6.85
N PHE A 99 18.31 -11.15 -7.79
CA PHE A 99 17.25 -11.81 -8.56
C PHE A 99 17.66 -12.14 -10.01
N TYR A 100 18.97 -12.23 -10.28
CA TYR A 100 19.51 -12.58 -11.57
C TYR A 100 20.31 -13.88 -11.45
N THR A 101 19.82 -14.96 -12.08
CA THR A 101 20.53 -16.22 -12.01
C THR A 101 21.77 -16.24 -12.90
N ASN A 102 22.78 -17.02 -12.52
CA ASN A 102 24.00 -17.23 -13.30
C ASN A 102 23.82 -18.25 -14.43
N PHE A 103 22.59 -18.67 -14.70
CA PHE A 103 22.26 -19.59 -15.78
C PHE A 103 21.00 -19.09 -16.54
N LYS A 104 20.88 -19.55 -17.76
CA LYS A 104 19.65 -19.39 -18.57
C LYS A 104 18.84 -20.67 -18.50
N ILE A 105 17.54 -20.55 -18.73
CA ILE A 105 16.60 -21.67 -18.81
C ILE A 105 16.31 -21.97 -20.29
N GLU A 106 16.19 -23.25 -20.61
CA GLU A 106 15.85 -23.73 -21.95
C GLU A 106 14.62 -24.65 -21.90
N PRO A 107 13.87 -24.76 -23.01
CA PRO A 107 12.81 -25.75 -23.09
C PRO A 107 13.36 -27.17 -22.88
N GLY A 108 12.72 -27.94 -22.02
CA GLY A 108 13.18 -29.29 -21.64
C GLY A 108 14.05 -29.32 -20.38
N ASP A 109 14.47 -28.19 -19.84
CA ASP A 109 15.20 -28.14 -18.57
C ASP A 109 14.32 -28.61 -17.39
N THR A 110 14.98 -29.12 -16.36
CA THR A 110 14.35 -29.33 -15.06
C THR A 110 14.90 -28.30 -14.08
N LEU A 111 14.04 -27.49 -13.53
CA LEU A 111 14.39 -26.51 -12.50
C LEU A 111 14.22 -27.10 -11.12
N TYR A 112 15.14 -26.75 -10.23
CA TYR A 112 15.17 -27.16 -8.83
C TYR A 112 15.27 -25.94 -7.94
N LEU A 113 14.39 -25.86 -6.95
CA LEU A 113 14.55 -25.03 -5.78
C LEU A 113 15.12 -25.90 -4.66
N VAL A 114 16.29 -25.53 -4.15
CA VAL A 114 17.04 -26.35 -3.19
C VAL A 114 17.23 -25.56 -1.90
N SER A 115 17.07 -26.24 -0.78
CA SER A 115 17.22 -25.66 0.55
C SER A 115 18.66 -25.14 0.78
N ASN A 116 18.82 -24.34 1.81
CA ASN A 116 20.11 -23.79 2.24
C ASN A 116 21.15 -24.85 2.63
N ASP A 117 20.75 -26.09 2.89
CA ASP A 117 21.65 -27.22 3.08
C ASP A 117 22.33 -27.67 1.77
N GLY A 118 21.78 -27.23 0.63
CA GLY A 118 22.25 -27.57 -0.70
C GLY A 118 22.10 -29.03 -1.09
N ARG A 119 21.19 -29.76 -0.43
CA ARG A 119 20.89 -31.18 -0.65
C ARG A 119 19.41 -31.47 -0.77
N THR A 120 18.60 -30.82 0.04
CA THR A 120 17.15 -31.04 0.07
C THR A 120 16.49 -30.23 -1.05
N VAL A 121 15.87 -30.92 -2.00
CA VAL A 121 15.06 -30.28 -3.03
C VAL A 121 13.72 -29.91 -2.38
N ILE A 122 13.40 -28.63 -2.39
CA ILE A 122 12.15 -28.08 -1.89
C ILE A 122 11.05 -28.29 -2.92
N ASP A 123 11.34 -27.91 -4.16
CA ASP A 123 10.40 -28.05 -5.27
C ASP A 123 11.15 -28.21 -6.59
N GLN A 124 10.49 -28.81 -7.58
CA GLN A 124 11.04 -29.01 -8.90
C GLN A 124 9.97 -28.94 -9.98
N VAL A 125 10.35 -28.49 -11.15
CA VAL A 125 9.48 -28.46 -12.34
C VAL A 125 10.26 -28.87 -13.59
N VAL A 126 9.63 -29.72 -14.40
CA VAL A 126 10.15 -30.08 -15.74
C VAL A 126 9.49 -29.15 -16.76
N ILE A 127 10.29 -28.34 -17.42
CA ILE A 127 9.82 -27.41 -18.45
C ILE A 127 9.49 -28.20 -19.72
N PRO A 128 8.28 -28.04 -20.30
CA PRO A 128 7.95 -28.69 -21.56
C PRO A 128 8.90 -28.28 -22.69
N ALA A 129 9.35 -29.27 -23.48
CA ALA A 129 10.23 -29.01 -24.64
C ALA A 129 9.57 -28.18 -25.74
N ALA A 130 8.23 -28.20 -25.81
CA ALA A 130 7.42 -27.49 -26.80
C ALA A 130 6.88 -26.14 -26.34
N LEU A 131 7.56 -25.47 -25.41
CA LEU A 131 7.15 -24.17 -24.90
C LEU A 131 7.36 -23.06 -25.95
N GLY A 132 6.27 -22.33 -26.28
CA GLY A 132 6.28 -21.24 -27.27
C GLY A 132 6.90 -19.94 -26.73
N THR A 133 6.99 -18.94 -27.60
CA THR A 133 7.37 -17.58 -27.20
C THR A 133 6.23 -16.93 -26.44
N ASP A 134 6.55 -16.23 -25.35
CA ASP A 134 5.59 -15.58 -24.44
C ASP A 134 4.52 -16.54 -23.87
N GLN A 135 4.78 -17.82 -23.91
CA GLN A 135 3.98 -18.86 -23.31
C GLN A 135 4.68 -19.33 -22.03
N SER A 136 4.02 -19.21 -20.92
CA SER A 136 4.54 -19.65 -19.64
C SER A 136 4.00 -21.01 -19.22
N TYR A 137 4.71 -21.65 -18.32
CA TYR A 137 4.34 -22.91 -17.70
C TYR A 137 4.23 -22.69 -16.20
N GLY A 138 3.04 -22.82 -15.65
CA GLY A 138 2.77 -22.41 -14.29
C GLY A 138 1.77 -23.30 -13.56
N ARG A 139 1.75 -23.15 -12.24
CA ARG A 139 0.81 -23.85 -11.37
C ARG A 139 -0.56 -23.21 -11.49
N VAL A 140 -1.56 -24.00 -11.81
CA VAL A 140 -2.98 -23.59 -11.77
C VAL A 140 -3.57 -24.01 -10.44
N HIS A 141 -4.18 -23.07 -9.76
CA HIS A 141 -4.86 -23.32 -8.49
C HIS A 141 -6.28 -23.79 -8.75
N ILE A 142 -6.56 -25.05 -8.47
CA ILE A 142 -7.90 -25.60 -8.55
C ILE A 142 -8.67 -25.13 -7.32
N GLU A 143 -9.74 -24.34 -7.54
CA GLU A 143 -10.73 -23.91 -6.53
C GLU A 143 -10.15 -23.32 -5.22
N GLY A 144 -9.11 -22.46 -5.33
CA GLY A 144 -8.65 -21.67 -4.17
C GLY A 144 -7.83 -22.42 -3.14
N THR A 145 -7.49 -23.69 -3.37
CA THR A 145 -6.52 -24.45 -2.58
C THR A 145 -5.15 -24.41 -3.23
N ILE A 146 -4.14 -23.96 -2.49
CA ILE A 146 -2.74 -23.92 -2.97
C ILE A 146 -2.11 -25.32 -2.94
N ASP A 147 -2.71 -26.26 -2.24
CA ASP A 147 -2.15 -27.60 -2.02
C ASP A 147 -2.39 -28.57 -3.18
N ASP A 148 -3.42 -28.34 -4.02
CA ASP A 148 -3.71 -29.15 -5.21
C ASP A 148 -3.39 -28.33 -6.47
N THR A 149 -2.11 -28.34 -6.86
CA THR A 149 -1.65 -27.60 -8.02
C THR A 149 -1.08 -28.50 -9.07
N GLU A 150 -1.59 -28.41 -10.29
CA GLU A 150 -0.99 -28.97 -11.47
C GLU A 150 -0.29 -27.88 -12.30
N PHE A 151 0.77 -28.26 -12.96
CA PHE A 151 1.44 -27.36 -13.91
C PHE A 151 0.76 -27.47 -15.27
N GLU A 152 0.35 -26.33 -15.80
CA GLU A 152 -0.26 -26.20 -17.12
C GLU A 152 0.42 -25.15 -17.99
N LEU A 153 0.18 -25.25 -19.29
CA LEU A 153 0.60 -24.21 -20.24
C LEU A 153 -0.36 -23.02 -20.12
N LEU A 154 0.15 -21.91 -19.62
CA LEU A 154 -0.62 -20.69 -19.51
C LEU A 154 -0.60 -19.92 -20.83
N PRO A 155 -1.75 -19.49 -21.35
CA PRO A 155 -1.84 -18.76 -22.61
C PRO A 155 -1.23 -17.37 -22.56
N SER A 156 -1.10 -16.82 -21.37
CA SER A 156 -0.49 -15.52 -21.09
C SER A 156 0.29 -15.57 -19.79
N PRO A 157 1.53 -15.09 -19.78
CA PRO A 157 2.32 -15.03 -18.55
C PRO A 157 1.71 -14.03 -17.56
N SER A 158 1.75 -14.39 -16.26
CA SER A 158 1.18 -13.62 -15.16
C SER A 158 2.21 -13.24 -14.09
N PRO A 159 3.34 -12.64 -14.46
CA PRO A 159 4.41 -12.36 -13.51
C PRO A 159 3.97 -11.38 -12.41
N ASN A 160 4.48 -11.61 -11.20
CA ASN A 160 4.14 -10.86 -9.99
C ASN A 160 2.66 -10.95 -9.57
N SER A 161 1.95 -11.97 -10.04
CA SER A 161 0.59 -12.24 -9.65
C SER A 161 0.37 -13.74 -9.48
N GLN A 162 -0.71 -14.13 -8.78
CA GLN A 162 -1.06 -15.54 -8.74
C GLN A 162 -1.53 -15.99 -10.12
N ASN A 163 -1.09 -17.18 -10.53
CA ASN A 163 -1.58 -17.82 -11.73
C ASN A 163 -3.08 -18.03 -11.58
N GLY A 164 -3.84 -17.40 -12.44
CA GLY A 164 -5.29 -17.59 -12.52
C GLY A 164 -5.60 -18.79 -13.41
N ASP A 165 -6.80 -19.33 -13.22
CA ASP A 165 -7.42 -20.18 -14.24
C ASP A 165 -7.40 -19.39 -15.57
N PRO A 166 -6.80 -19.94 -16.65
CA PRO A 166 -6.81 -19.28 -17.95
C PRO A 166 -8.22 -19.00 -18.47
N GLU A 167 -9.24 -19.69 -17.96
CA GLU A 167 -10.64 -19.42 -18.20
C GLU A 167 -11.25 -18.46 -17.16
N ALA A 168 -10.56 -18.20 -16.04
CA ALA A 168 -11.06 -17.26 -15.06
C ALA A 168 -11.00 -15.84 -15.63
N GLU A 169 -12.16 -15.28 -15.84
CA GLU A 169 -12.30 -13.87 -16.23
C GLU A 169 -11.56 -12.98 -15.23
N THR A 170 -10.70 -12.12 -15.71
CA THR A 170 -10.03 -11.13 -14.85
C THR A 170 -11.09 -10.27 -14.16
N LYS A 171 -10.77 -9.74 -12.97
CA LYS A 171 -11.69 -8.84 -12.24
C LYS A 171 -12.17 -7.67 -13.10
N SER A 172 -11.33 -7.19 -14.02
CA SER A 172 -11.69 -6.15 -14.98
C SER A 172 -12.69 -6.64 -16.04
N GLN A 173 -12.55 -7.87 -16.51
CA GLN A 173 -13.49 -8.48 -17.46
C GLN A 173 -14.85 -8.79 -16.81
N ILE A 174 -14.82 -9.32 -15.57
CA ILE A 174 -16.04 -9.52 -14.77
C ILE A 174 -16.73 -8.17 -14.55
N MET A 175 -15.97 -7.12 -14.23
CA MET A 175 -16.51 -5.79 -14.04
C MET A 175 -17.09 -5.24 -15.35
N ALA A 176 -16.37 -5.35 -16.45
CA ALA A 176 -16.83 -4.90 -17.77
C ALA A 176 -18.10 -5.63 -18.23
N ARG A 177 -18.25 -6.92 -17.88
CA ARG A 177 -19.46 -7.70 -18.18
C ARG A 177 -20.62 -7.35 -17.24
N THR A 178 -20.34 -7.17 -15.96
CA THR A 178 -21.36 -6.90 -14.92
C THR A 178 -21.86 -5.46 -14.98
N ASP A 179 -20.99 -4.52 -15.27
CA ASP A 179 -21.31 -3.09 -15.34
C ASP A 179 -20.60 -2.40 -16.53
N PRO A 180 -21.01 -2.71 -17.78
CA PRO A 180 -20.35 -2.18 -18.98
C PRO A 180 -20.41 -0.66 -19.10
N HIS A 181 -21.28 0.01 -18.35
CA HIS A 181 -21.48 1.46 -18.41
C HIS A 181 -21.14 2.16 -17.07
N GLY A 182 -20.67 1.45 -16.06
CA GLY A 182 -20.35 2.02 -14.75
C GLY A 182 -21.56 2.45 -13.90
N TRP A 183 -22.77 2.04 -14.29
CA TRP A 183 -24.00 2.44 -13.61
C TRP A 183 -24.10 1.87 -12.20
N ILE A 184 -23.72 0.61 -12.00
CA ILE A 184 -23.78 -0.06 -10.69
C ILE A 184 -22.83 0.61 -9.73
N ILE A 185 -21.59 0.92 -10.17
CA ILE A 185 -20.58 1.60 -9.35
C ILE A 185 -21.04 3.01 -9.00
N SER A 186 -21.57 3.76 -9.97
CA SER A 186 -22.08 5.10 -9.75
C SER A 186 -23.27 5.12 -8.79
N LEU A 187 -24.22 4.21 -8.95
CA LEU A 187 -25.39 4.11 -8.11
C LEU A 187 -25.04 3.69 -6.68
N THR A 188 -24.12 2.72 -6.52
CA THR A 188 -23.68 2.27 -5.20
C THR A 188 -22.92 3.37 -4.45
N SER A 189 -22.00 4.08 -5.10
CA SER A 189 -21.26 5.18 -4.47
C SER A 189 -22.21 6.31 -4.03
N MET A 190 -23.16 6.69 -4.90
CA MET A 190 -24.15 7.70 -4.63
C MET A 190 -25.11 7.29 -3.49
N SER A 191 -25.52 6.01 -3.46
CA SER A 191 -26.40 5.48 -2.41
C SER A 191 -25.73 5.49 -1.03
N VAL A 192 -24.43 5.20 -0.94
CA VAL A 192 -23.68 5.27 0.31
C VAL A 192 -23.65 6.69 0.86
N VAL A 193 -23.43 7.70 0.00
CA VAL A 193 -23.44 9.10 0.41
C VAL A 193 -24.82 9.52 0.90
N PHE A 194 -25.87 9.21 0.16
CA PHE A 194 -27.23 9.55 0.60
C PHE A 194 -27.61 8.83 1.89
N THR A 195 -27.26 7.56 2.03
CA THR A 195 -27.53 6.81 3.26
C THR A 195 -26.82 7.44 4.45
N SER A 196 -25.57 7.86 4.31
CA SER A 196 -24.84 8.53 5.38
C SER A 196 -25.48 9.86 5.77
N LEU A 197 -25.95 10.65 4.80
CA LEU A 197 -26.66 11.90 5.07
C LEU A 197 -28.02 11.67 5.78
N ILE A 198 -28.76 10.64 5.38
CA ILE A 198 -30.02 10.28 6.05
C ILE A 198 -29.76 9.88 7.50
N VAL A 199 -28.73 9.05 7.74
CA VAL A 199 -28.35 8.63 9.09
C VAL A 199 -27.97 9.85 9.94
N LEU A 200 -27.14 10.75 9.39
CA LEU A 200 -26.75 11.99 10.07
C LEU A 200 -27.97 12.87 10.41
N PHE A 201 -28.89 13.04 9.46
CA PHE A 201 -30.13 13.76 9.67
C PHE A 201 -30.99 13.12 10.79
N LEU A 202 -31.12 11.80 10.83
CA LEU A 202 -31.86 11.10 11.88
C LEU A 202 -31.20 11.28 13.25
N ILE A 203 -29.88 11.26 13.32
CA ILE A 203 -29.12 11.52 14.56
C ILE A 203 -29.39 12.93 15.06
N PHE A 204 -29.28 13.96 14.21
CA PHE A 204 -29.57 15.33 14.61
C PHE A 204 -31.04 15.54 15.02
N LYS A 205 -31.96 14.91 14.30
CA LYS A 205 -33.40 14.94 14.69
C LYS A 205 -33.65 14.29 16.05
N LEU A 206 -32.94 13.21 16.36
CA LEU A 206 -33.00 12.52 17.63
C LEU A 206 -32.45 13.40 18.77
N ILE A 207 -31.24 13.94 18.55
CA ILE A 207 -30.60 14.86 19.52
C ILE A 207 -31.49 16.08 19.77
N GLY A 208 -32.05 16.69 18.73
CA GLY A 208 -32.96 17.83 18.86
C GLY A 208 -34.20 17.48 19.68
N LYS A 209 -34.82 16.32 19.47
CA LYS A 209 -35.94 15.84 20.27
C LYS A 209 -35.58 15.61 21.74
N LEU A 210 -34.41 15.01 22.00
CA LEU A 210 -33.88 14.78 23.34
C LEU A 210 -33.59 16.10 24.05
N SER A 211 -32.89 17.05 23.41
CA SER A 211 -32.61 18.38 23.99
C SER A 211 -33.87 19.11 24.40
N VAL A 212 -34.91 19.15 23.54
CA VAL A 212 -36.19 19.78 23.87
C VAL A 212 -36.88 19.09 25.05
N LYS A 213 -36.78 17.75 25.14
CA LYS A 213 -37.35 16.97 26.25
C LYS A 213 -36.64 17.28 27.58
N TYR A 214 -35.29 17.34 27.55
CA TYR A 214 -34.50 17.67 28.75
C TYR A 214 -34.67 19.13 29.17
N MET A 215 -34.77 20.10 28.25
CA MET A 215 -35.06 21.50 28.59
C MET A 215 -36.47 21.70 29.20
N LYS A 216 -37.47 20.93 28.76
CA LYS A 216 -38.83 20.99 29.38
C LYS A 216 -38.84 20.44 30.79
N THR A 217 -37.98 19.50 31.13
CA THR A 217 -37.91 18.93 32.50
C THR A 217 -37.17 19.85 33.47
N GLY A 218 -36.29 20.76 32.98
CA GLY A 218 -35.57 21.74 33.80
C GLY A 218 -36.37 23.01 34.15
N LYS A 219 -37.51 23.26 33.50
CA LYS A 219 -38.27 24.52 33.65
C LYS A 219 -39.28 24.57 34.81
N ASN A 220 -39.30 23.56 35.70
CA ASN A 220 -40.22 23.53 36.84
C ASN A 220 -39.62 23.94 38.19
N LYS A 221 -38.43 24.55 38.21
CA LYS A 221 -37.89 25.22 39.41
C LYS A 221 -37.12 26.46 39.00
N GLU A 222 -37.81 27.55 38.84
CA GLU A 222 -37.38 28.90 39.23
C GLU A 222 -38.40 29.91 38.78
N LYS A 223 -39.33 30.20 39.69
CA LYS A 223 -40.06 31.44 39.69
C LYS A 223 -39.30 32.39 40.62
N THR A 224 -39.21 33.63 40.19
CA THR A 224 -38.85 34.84 40.90
C THR A 224 -37.40 35.25 40.90
N ALA A 225 -37.09 36.17 39.97
CA ALA A 225 -36.45 37.44 40.31
C ALA A 225 -36.58 38.40 39.11
N ALA A 226 -37.39 39.42 39.30
CA ALA A 226 -37.47 40.56 38.39
C ALA A 226 -36.22 41.42 38.53
N VAL A 227 -35.51 41.68 37.42
CA VAL A 227 -34.50 42.74 37.35
C VAL A 227 -34.73 43.56 36.09
N HIS A 228 -35.05 44.72 36.36
CA HIS A 228 -35.09 46.03 35.73
C HIS A 228 -34.40 46.18 34.39
N ASN A 229 -35.20 46.58 33.39
CA ASN A 229 -34.73 47.04 32.07
C ASN A 229 -34.00 48.39 32.19
N SER A 230 -32.76 48.40 31.71
CA SER A 230 -32.12 49.63 31.22
C SER A 230 -31.46 49.36 29.89
N HIS A 231 -32.09 49.82 28.82
CA HIS A 231 -31.49 49.84 27.48
C HIS A 231 -30.43 50.94 27.38
N PRO A 232 -29.24 50.68 26.90
CA PRO A 232 -28.42 51.73 26.30
C PRO A 232 -28.80 51.87 24.83
N LYS A 233 -29.22 53.05 24.41
CA LYS A 233 -29.31 53.48 23.03
C LYS A 233 -27.89 53.58 22.48
N VAL A 234 -27.55 52.71 21.53
CA VAL A 234 -26.33 52.83 20.71
C VAL A 234 -26.75 53.33 19.35
N SER A 235 -26.17 54.47 19.00
CA SER A 235 -26.33 55.16 17.74
C SER A 235 -25.56 54.42 16.60
N ALA A 236 -26.27 54.14 15.54
CA ALA A 236 -25.77 53.46 14.36
C ALA A 236 -24.74 54.33 13.59
N LYS A 237 -23.55 53.76 13.33
CA LYS A 237 -22.73 54.05 12.17
C LYS A 237 -21.68 52.99 11.93
N GLY A 238 -21.89 52.12 10.91
CA GLY A 238 -20.93 51.18 10.42
C GLY A 238 -21.45 49.72 10.41
N GLY A 239 -21.90 49.23 9.27
CA GLY A 239 -22.73 48.03 9.12
C GLY A 239 -22.08 46.66 9.43
N ASN A 240 -20.81 46.59 9.87
CA ASN A 240 -20.18 45.34 10.23
C ASN A 240 -20.07 45.08 11.74
N ASP A 241 -20.02 46.17 12.53
CA ASP A 241 -19.89 46.04 13.99
C ASP A 241 -21.22 45.65 14.66
N GLU A 242 -22.35 46.01 14.05
CA GLU A 242 -23.68 45.70 14.56
C GLU A 242 -24.03 44.20 14.39
N VAL A 243 -23.57 43.61 13.26
CA VAL A 243 -23.71 42.18 13.01
C VAL A 243 -22.80 41.38 13.95
N ALA A 244 -21.57 41.86 14.18
CA ALA A 244 -20.65 41.23 15.11
C ALA A 244 -21.17 41.29 16.57
N ALA A 245 -21.75 42.42 16.99
CA ALA A 245 -22.36 42.56 18.30
C ALA A 245 -23.60 41.68 18.46
N ALA A 246 -24.45 41.57 17.42
CA ALA A 246 -25.61 40.69 17.45
C ALA A 246 -25.23 39.21 17.53
N ILE A 247 -24.18 38.78 16.82
CA ILE A 247 -23.64 37.44 16.88
C ILE A 247 -23.02 37.15 18.26
N ALA A 248 -22.28 38.09 18.84
CA ALA A 248 -21.70 37.94 20.17
C ALA A 248 -22.79 37.80 21.25
N MET A 249 -23.86 38.62 21.21
CA MET A 249 -24.99 38.52 22.13
C MET A 249 -25.78 37.19 21.94
N ALA A 250 -25.91 36.71 20.72
CA ALA A 250 -26.56 35.43 20.45
C ALA A 250 -25.76 34.25 21.02
N ILE A 251 -24.43 34.30 20.91
CA ILE A 251 -23.51 33.30 21.44
C ILE A 251 -23.52 33.33 22.99
N GLU A 252 -23.47 34.52 23.61
CA GLU A 252 -23.51 34.66 25.07
C GLU A 252 -24.82 34.10 25.68
N LYS A 253 -25.92 34.19 24.94
CA LYS A 253 -27.23 33.70 25.40
C LYS A 253 -27.38 32.17 25.29
N GLU A 254 -26.66 31.55 24.33
CA GLU A 254 -26.80 30.11 24.03
C GLU A 254 -25.71 29.27 24.68
N PHE A 255 -24.53 29.82 24.89
CA PHE A 255 -23.34 29.10 25.37
C PHE A 255 -22.74 29.87 26.56
N GLY A 256 -22.48 29.20 27.67
CA GLY A 256 -21.84 29.78 28.84
C GLY A 256 -20.42 30.30 28.60
N ALA A 257 -19.85 31.04 29.54
CA ALA A 257 -18.60 31.80 29.45
C ALA A 257 -17.38 30.98 28.96
N GLU A 258 -17.36 29.66 29.16
CA GLU A 258 -16.25 28.77 28.70
C GLU A 258 -16.23 28.59 27.18
N THR A 259 -17.37 28.53 26.54
CA THR A 259 -17.49 28.43 25.08
C THR A 259 -17.17 29.74 24.39
N GLU A 260 -17.47 30.86 25.02
CA GLU A 260 -17.13 32.21 24.54
C GLU A 260 -15.62 32.42 24.48
N ALA A 261 -14.88 31.96 25.51
CA ALA A 261 -13.43 31.99 25.54
C ALA A 261 -12.81 31.09 24.46
N ALA A 262 -13.38 29.91 24.20
CA ALA A 262 -12.91 29.00 23.17
C ALA A 262 -13.11 29.56 21.74
N ILE A 263 -14.26 30.20 21.49
CA ILE A 263 -14.57 30.85 20.20
C ILE A 263 -13.67 32.07 19.99
N ALA A 264 -13.46 32.90 21.03
CA ALA A 264 -12.57 34.06 20.96
C ALA A 264 -11.11 33.63 20.68
N LEU A 265 -10.64 32.53 21.30
CA LEU A 265 -9.32 31.98 21.04
C LEU A 265 -9.20 31.43 19.62
N ALA A 266 -10.20 30.70 19.14
CA ALA A 266 -10.21 30.17 17.77
C ALA A 266 -10.22 31.29 16.73
N LEU A 267 -10.98 32.35 16.95
CA LEU A 267 -11.01 33.52 16.07
C LEU A 267 -9.68 34.28 16.10
N HIS A 268 -9.07 34.44 17.28
CA HIS A 268 -7.77 35.04 17.44
C HIS A 268 -6.68 34.26 16.71
N LEU A 269 -6.68 32.92 16.83
CA LEU A 269 -5.75 32.06 16.09
C LEU A 269 -5.98 32.14 14.58
N HIS A 270 -7.22 32.20 14.13
CA HIS A 270 -7.55 32.31 12.70
C HIS A 270 -7.12 33.66 12.11
N LEU A 271 -7.36 34.75 12.80
CA LEU A 271 -6.98 36.09 12.38
C LEU A 271 -5.45 36.31 12.46
N ASN A 272 -4.76 35.65 13.40
CA ASN A 272 -3.31 35.72 13.52
C ASN A 272 -2.56 34.66 12.69
N SER A 273 -3.25 33.73 12.03
CA SER A 273 -2.60 32.77 11.13
C SER A 273 -1.91 33.42 9.93
N TYR A 274 -2.26 34.67 9.61
CA TYR A 274 -1.53 35.46 8.61
C TYR A 274 -0.18 36.04 9.10
N VAL A 275 0.15 35.88 10.38
CA VAL A 275 1.40 36.44 10.94
C VAL A 275 2.52 35.40 11.00
N HIS A 276 2.23 34.11 10.72
CA HIS A 276 3.24 33.06 10.87
C HIS A 276 4.02 32.70 9.62
N ASP A 277 3.76 33.30 8.46
CA ASP A 277 4.56 33.07 7.26
C ASP A 277 5.03 34.37 6.60
N GLN A 278 5.75 35.21 7.35
CA GLN A 278 6.74 36.10 6.78
C GLN A 278 8.11 35.41 6.71
N GLU A 279 8.16 34.16 6.32
CA GLU A 279 9.37 33.62 5.74
C GLU A 279 9.41 34.16 4.30
N SER A 280 10.28 35.15 4.11
CA SER A 280 10.67 35.59 2.76
C SER A 280 10.98 34.33 1.96
N PHE A 281 10.39 34.19 0.75
CA PHE A 281 10.62 33.09 -0.20
C PHE A 281 12.08 32.98 -0.68
N VAL A 282 13.05 33.15 0.19
CA VAL A 282 14.47 32.95 -0.07
C VAL A 282 14.84 31.60 0.54
N ILE A 283 14.68 30.54 -0.26
CA ILE A 283 15.30 29.25 0.04
C ILE A 283 16.82 29.46 -0.11
N THR A 284 17.49 29.69 1.01
CA THR A 284 18.95 29.73 1.04
C THR A 284 19.44 28.28 1.01
N ILE A 285 19.55 27.71 -0.18
CA ILE A 285 20.24 26.42 -0.36
C ILE A 285 21.72 26.71 -0.11
N LYS A 286 22.23 26.36 1.09
CA LYS A 286 23.67 26.30 1.32
C LYS A 286 24.24 25.22 0.40
N PRO A 287 25.07 25.56 -0.61
CA PRO A 287 25.68 24.55 -1.45
C PRO A 287 26.57 23.66 -0.58
N ARG A 288 26.15 22.41 -0.34
CA ARG A 288 27.05 21.40 0.19
C ARG A 288 28.02 21.05 -0.92
N MET A 289 29.28 21.28 -0.69
CA MET A 289 30.37 20.77 -1.53
C MET A 289 30.25 19.25 -1.56
N THR A 290 29.73 18.72 -2.65
CA THR A 290 29.70 17.29 -2.94
C THR A 290 30.73 16.99 -4.00
N PHE A 291 31.25 15.76 -4.02
CA PHE A 291 32.23 15.28 -5.02
C PHE A 291 31.84 15.52 -6.49
N TRP A 292 30.56 15.87 -6.74
CA TRP A 292 30.02 16.17 -8.06
C TRP A 292 30.16 17.65 -8.46
N SER A 293 30.43 18.55 -7.53
CA SER A 293 30.67 19.97 -7.83
C SER A 293 32.09 20.23 -8.31
N ASP A 294 33.03 19.35 -8.01
CA ASP A 294 34.44 19.44 -8.45
C ASP A 294 34.67 19.13 -9.94
N LYS A 295 33.71 18.51 -10.60
CA LYS A 295 33.85 18.17 -12.03
C LYS A 295 33.84 19.39 -12.97
N ARG A 296 33.40 20.54 -12.54
CA ARG A 296 33.37 21.78 -13.36
C ARG A 296 34.72 22.44 -13.41
N ASP A 297 35.53 22.31 -12.38
CA ASP A 297 36.86 22.97 -12.32
C ASP A 297 37.97 22.15 -13.02
N MET A 298 37.75 20.83 -13.23
CA MET A 298 38.71 20.01 -13.98
C MET A 298 38.72 20.23 -15.50
N GLN A 299 37.71 20.90 -16.06
CA GLN A 299 37.70 21.17 -17.51
C GLN A 299 38.34 22.50 -17.93
N LEU A 300 38.76 23.31 -16.97
CA LEU A 300 39.38 24.64 -17.26
C LEU A 300 40.91 24.66 -17.26
N HIS A 301 41.59 23.54 -16.91
CA HIS A 301 43.03 23.44 -17.04
C HIS A 301 43.39 22.60 -18.29
N LYS A 302 43.37 23.24 -19.45
CA LYS A 302 44.14 22.77 -20.62
C LYS A 302 45.59 23.20 -20.43
N PRO A 303 46.58 22.29 -20.48
CA PRO A 303 47.98 22.68 -20.48
C PRO A 303 48.28 23.38 -21.81
N THR A 304 48.71 24.65 -21.74
CA THR A 304 49.35 25.33 -22.83
C THR A 304 50.74 24.72 -23.04
N LYS A 305 51.02 24.37 -24.30
CA LYS A 305 52.32 23.91 -24.77
C LYS A 305 53.42 24.98 -24.56
#